data_ca7b9ea352038e873df965c796b4c282
#
_entry.id   ca7b9ea352038e873df965c796b4c282
#
_cell.length_a   1.000
_cell.length_b   1.000
_cell.length_c   1.000
_cell.angle_alpha   90.00
_cell.angle_beta   90.00
_cell.angle_gamma   90.00
#
_symmetry.space_group_name_H-M   'P 1'
#
loop_
_entity.id
_entity.type
_entity.pdbx_description
1 polymer ?
#
loop_
_entity_poly.entity_id
_entity_poly.type
_entity_poly.pdbx_seq_one_letter_code
_entity_poly.pdbx_strand_id
1 'polypeptide(L)'
;MGAAQLLQSLRSETRFCAVAAESAFASFREIGYDRLGQFFHTGPWLGRTVLRPIIEFAFIWARWKYKLDFEQVSPQDAVASTEVPVFLIHGQSDSNIPVRHSRLIAARNPTAVLWEVAGTDHCGAVSTHPAEFDERLTRWFDSHATVQNRLAVELAH
;
A
#
# COMPACT_ATOMS: atom_id res chain seq x y z
N MET A 1 -3.52 -7.56 -4.70
CA MET A 1 -2.62 -7.09 -5.82
C MET A 1 -3.05 -5.71 -6.31
N GLY A 2 -4.34 -5.44 -6.61
CA GLY A 2 -4.80 -4.17 -7.17
C GLY A 2 -4.40 -2.91 -6.40
N ALA A 3 -4.53 -2.91 -5.07
CA ALA A 3 -4.14 -1.78 -4.23
C ALA A 3 -2.66 -1.38 -4.40
N ALA A 4 -1.75 -2.35 -4.45
CA ALA A 4 -0.34 -2.09 -4.66
C ALA A 4 -0.04 -1.57 -6.07
N GLN A 5 -0.77 -2.05 -7.09
CA GLN A 5 -0.66 -1.55 -8.47
C GLN A 5 -1.14 -0.10 -8.57
N LEU A 6 -2.27 0.23 -7.94
CA LEU A 6 -2.78 1.59 -7.87
C LEU A 6 -1.74 2.53 -7.22
N LEU A 7 -1.21 2.16 -6.06
CA LEU A 7 -0.19 2.99 -5.39
C LEU A 7 1.10 3.11 -6.23
N GLN A 8 1.52 2.03 -6.91
CA GLN A 8 2.69 2.05 -7.78
C GLN A 8 2.50 3.00 -8.97
N SER A 9 1.28 3.12 -9.52
CA SER A 9 1.00 4.01 -10.66
C SER A 9 1.17 5.49 -10.32
N LEU A 10 1.13 5.87 -9.04
CA LEU A 10 1.34 7.25 -8.59
C LEU A 10 2.73 7.82 -8.92
N ARG A 11 3.69 6.98 -9.32
CA ARG A 11 4.99 7.45 -9.83
C ARG A 11 4.88 8.20 -11.15
N SER A 12 3.89 7.85 -11.98
CA SER A 12 3.74 8.38 -13.33
C SER A 12 2.37 9.01 -13.59
N GLU A 13 1.38 8.72 -12.75
CA GLU A 13 0.01 9.21 -12.91
C GLU A 13 -0.32 10.21 -11.80
N THR A 14 -0.41 11.48 -12.19
CA THR A 14 -0.66 12.60 -11.27
C THR A 14 -2.08 13.18 -11.41
N ARG A 15 -2.89 12.65 -12.34
CA ARG A 15 -4.26 13.16 -12.62
C ARG A 15 -5.30 12.72 -11.60
N PHE A 16 -4.94 11.81 -10.66
CA PHE A 16 -5.85 11.45 -9.58
C PHE A 16 -6.03 12.62 -8.61
N CYS A 17 -7.29 12.96 -8.28
CA CYS A 17 -7.60 13.91 -7.22
C CYS A 17 -7.34 13.35 -5.82
N ALA A 18 -7.55 12.06 -5.63
CA ALA A 18 -7.22 11.31 -4.43
C ALA A 18 -7.28 9.80 -4.74
N VAL A 19 -6.65 8.99 -3.92
CA VAL A 19 -6.73 7.52 -4.01
C VAL A 19 -7.03 6.91 -2.64
N ALA A 20 -7.70 5.73 -2.66
CA ALA A 20 -7.87 4.89 -1.48
C ALA A 20 -7.40 3.47 -1.82
N ALA A 21 -6.65 2.84 -0.92
CA ALA A 21 -6.07 1.52 -1.13
C ALA A 21 -6.20 0.67 0.13
N GLU A 22 -6.82 -0.52 0.00
CA GLU A 22 -7.00 -1.46 1.11
C GLU A 22 -5.99 -2.61 0.99
N SER A 23 -5.37 -2.99 2.14
CA SER A 23 -4.47 -4.14 2.29
C SER A 23 -3.31 -4.14 1.27
N ALA A 24 -2.69 -2.99 1.04
CA ALA A 24 -1.53 -2.86 0.16
C ALA A 24 -0.24 -3.33 0.84
N PHE A 25 0.65 -3.99 0.09
CA PHE A 25 2.01 -4.26 0.58
C PHE A 25 2.96 -3.08 0.29
N ALA A 26 3.97 -2.88 1.14
CA ALA A 26 4.90 -1.75 1.06
C ALA A 26 5.88 -1.86 -0.12
N SER A 27 6.50 -3.03 -0.28
CA SER A 27 7.35 -3.36 -1.43
C SER A 27 7.35 -4.87 -1.68
N PHE A 28 7.74 -5.26 -2.89
CA PHE A 28 7.84 -6.69 -3.23
C PHE A 28 8.87 -7.42 -2.36
N ARG A 29 9.94 -6.74 -1.98
CA ARG A 29 10.96 -7.25 -1.08
C ARG A 29 10.39 -7.53 0.32
N GLU A 30 9.67 -6.57 0.89
CA GLU A 30 9.08 -6.68 2.23
C GLU A 30 8.04 -7.81 2.32
N ILE A 31 7.16 -7.92 1.31
CA ILE A 31 6.19 -9.01 1.29
C ILE A 31 6.85 -10.36 1.03
N GLY A 32 7.95 -10.40 0.28
CA GLY A 32 8.74 -11.61 0.08
C GLY A 32 9.27 -12.20 1.38
N TYR A 33 9.81 -11.36 2.28
CA TYR A 33 10.26 -11.80 3.59
C TYR A 33 9.13 -12.36 4.44
N ASP A 34 7.97 -11.71 4.43
CA ASP A 34 6.82 -12.16 5.22
C ASP A 34 6.26 -13.47 4.67
N ARG A 35 6.17 -13.61 3.36
CA ARG A 35 5.71 -14.85 2.71
C ARG A 35 6.63 -16.04 3.02
N LEU A 36 7.94 -15.82 3.02
CA LEU A 36 8.88 -16.86 3.38
C LEU A 36 8.70 -17.29 4.84
N GLY A 37 8.57 -16.33 5.76
CA GLY A 37 8.28 -16.61 7.17
C GLY A 37 6.96 -17.34 7.38
N GLN A 38 5.91 -16.96 6.66
CA GLN A 38 4.61 -17.63 6.69
C GLN A 38 4.69 -19.07 6.15
N PHE A 39 5.39 -19.29 5.03
CA PHE A 39 5.58 -20.62 4.44
C PHE A 39 6.22 -21.61 5.39
N PHE A 40 7.22 -21.18 6.15
CA PHE A 40 7.88 -22.01 7.15
C PHE A 40 7.18 -22.05 8.52
N HIS A 41 6.02 -21.39 8.68
CA HIS A 41 5.27 -21.26 9.95
C HIS A 41 6.12 -20.71 11.11
N THR A 42 7.11 -19.88 10.80
CA THR A 42 8.10 -19.38 11.77
C THR A 42 7.89 -17.90 12.13
N GLY A 43 6.83 -17.29 11.57
CA GLY A 43 6.56 -15.87 11.73
C GLY A 43 7.50 -14.97 10.91
N PRO A 44 7.21 -13.67 10.87
CA PRO A 44 7.91 -12.72 9.99
C PRO A 44 9.38 -12.49 10.37
N TRP A 45 9.77 -12.79 11.61
CA TRP A 45 11.13 -12.56 12.09
C TRP A 45 12.15 -13.43 11.34
N LEU A 46 11.88 -14.73 11.15
CA LEU A 46 12.82 -15.65 10.50
C LEU A 46 13.01 -15.31 9.01
N GLY A 47 11.94 -14.91 8.32
CA GLY A 47 12.02 -14.49 6.91
C GLY A 47 12.90 -13.25 6.71
N ARG A 48 12.94 -12.36 7.72
CA ARG A 48 13.71 -11.11 7.69
C ARG A 48 15.14 -11.23 8.18
N THR A 49 15.47 -12.30 8.85
CA THR A 49 16.80 -12.52 9.43
C THR A 49 17.50 -13.68 8.74
N VAL A 50 17.28 -14.89 9.23
CA VAL A 50 18.01 -16.10 8.79
C VAL A 50 17.71 -16.45 7.33
N LEU A 51 16.45 -16.28 6.88
CA LEU A 51 16.03 -16.64 5.52
C LEU A 51 16.16 -15.48 4.51
N ARG A 52 16.54 -14.31 4.97
CA ARG A 52 16.73 -13.12 4.10
C ARG A 52 17.64 -13.41 2.91
N PRO A 53 18.81 -14.08 3.04
CA PRO A 53 19.69 -14.37 1.91
C PRO A 53 19.02 -15.15 0.77
N ILE A 54 18.02 -15.99 1.09
CA ILE A 54 17.27 -16.76 0.07
C ILE A 54 16.46 -15.82 -0.83
N ILE A 55 15.76 -14.85 -0.25
CA ILE A 55 14.98 -13.86 -1.01
C ILE A 55 15.91 -12.95 -1.83
N GLU A 56 17.00 -12.48 -1.23
CA GLU A 56 17.98 -11.65 -1.95
C GLU A 56 18.59 -12.41 -3.14
N PHE A 57 18.96 -13.67 -2.95
CA PHE A 57 19.46 -14.51 -4.04
C PHE A 57 18.40 -14.72 -5.13
N ALA A 58 17.14 -14.99 -4.75
CA ALA A 58 16.04 -15.16 -5.70
C ALA A 58 15.81 -13.89 -6.54
N PHE A 59 15.92 -12.71 -5.94
CA PHE A 59 15.81 -11.42 -6.65
C PHE A 59 16.96 -11.20 -7.63
N ILE A 60 18.21 -11.45 -7.21
CA ILE A 60 19.40 -11.37 -8.06
C ILE A 60 19.26 -12.35 -9.24
N TRP A 61 18.86 -13.58 -8.98
CA TRP A 61 18.67 -14.60 -10.00
C TRP A 61 17.55 -14.25 -10.99
N ALA A 62 16.41 -13.75 -10.52
CA ALA A 62 15.30 -13.32 -11.36
C ALA A 62 15.71 -12.15 -12.26
N ARG A 63 16.44 -11.19 -11.71
CA ARG A 63 16.98 -10.05 -12.47
C ARG A 63 17.98 -10.51 -13.55
N TRP A 64 18.88 -11.44 -13.20
CA TRP A 64 19.86 -11.96 -14.14
C TRP A 64 19.20 -12.79 -15.24
N LYS A 65 18.36 -13.77 -14.88
CA LYS A 65 17.81 -14.77 -15.81
C LYS A 65 16.62 -14.25 -16.62
N TYR A 66 15.70 -13.54 -15.96
CA TYR A 66 14.43 -13.13 -16.57
C TYR A 66 14.35 -11.64 -16.87
N LYS A 67 15.37 -10.86 -16.51
CA LYS A 67 15.39 -9.39 -16.62
C LYS A 67 14.26 -8.72 -15.82
N LEU A 68 13.77 -9.39 -14.77
CA LEU A 68 12.73 -8.88 -13.87
C LEU A 68 13.39 -8.21 -12.66
N ASP A 69 13.14 -6.92 -12.52
CA ASP A 69 13.61 -6.13 -11.38
C ASP A 69 12.48 -5.90 -10.37
N PHE A 70 12.33 -6.81 -9.43
CA PHE A 70 11.31 -6.73 -8.38
C PHE A 70 11.54 -5.59 -7.38
N GLU A 71 12.73 -5.01 -7.34
CA GLU A 71 13.02 -3.85 -6.49
C GLU A 71 12.24 -2.61 -6.95
N GLN A 72 11.90 -2.54 -8.23
CA GLN A 72 11.09 -1.45 -8.76
C GLN A 72 9.63 -1.49 -8.29
N VAL A 73 9.16 -2.63 -7.79
CA VAL A 73 7.81 -2.79 -7.26
C VAL A 73 7.80 -2.37 -5.79
N SER A 74 7.67 -1.07 -5.57
CA SER A 74 7.73 -0.43 -4.25
C SER A 74 6.65 0.66 -4.11
N PRO A 75 5.40 0.28 -3.76
CA PRO A 75 4.33 1.20 -3.43
C PRO A 75 4.72 2.27 -2.42
N GLN A 76 5.50 1.93 -1.38
CA GLN A 76 5.98 2.89 -0.38
C GLN A 76 6.83 4.01 -0.99
N ASP A 77 7.67 3.71 -2.00
CA ASP A 77 8.50 4.73 -2.65
C ASP A 77 7.69 5.54 -3.67
N ALA A 78 6.66 4.95 -4.27
CA ALA A 78 5.72 5.67 -5.11
C ALA A 78 4.90 6.68 -4.31
N VAL A 79 4.41 6.27 -3.13
CA VAL A 79 3.68 7.15 -2.21
C VAL A 79 4.60 8.24 -1.63
N ALA A 80 5.88 7.95 -1.40
CA ALA A 80 6.85 8.95 -0.92
C ALA A 80 7.07 10.11 -1.90
N SER A 81 6.89 9.87 -3.21
CA SER A 81 7.17 10.84 -4.28
C SER A 81 5.93 11.48 -4.88
N THR A 82 4.73 11.14 -4.40
CA THR A 82 3.48 11.68 -4.93
C THR A 82 2.93 12.81 -4.08
N GLU A 83 2.30 13.79 -4.73
CA GLU A 83 1.47 14.82 -4.10
C GLU A 83 -0.02 14.42 -4.06
N VAL A 84 -0.39 13.33 -4.73
CA VAL A 84 -1.76 12.82 -4.72
C VAL A 84 -2.12 12.37 -3.30
N PRO A 85 -3.24 12.85 -2.72
CA PRO A 85 -3.70 12.41 -1.41
C PRO A 85 -3.97 10.90 -1.37
N VAL A 86 -3.42 10.21 -0.37
CA VAL A 86 -3.50 8.75 -0.24
C VAL A 86 -4.22 8.38 1.06
N PHE A 87 -5.30 7.59 0.93
CA PHE A 87 -5.98 6.96 2.05
C PHE A 87 -5.67 5.46 2.06
N LEU A 88 -5.05 5.00 3.13
CA LEU A 88 -4.72 3.60 3.35
C LEU A 88 -5.72 3.00 4.34
N ILE A 89 -6.27 1.83 3.99
CA ILE A 89 -7.18 1.06 4.81
C ILE A 89 -6.53 -0.30 5.06
N HIS A 90 -6.49 -0.78 6.31
CA HIS A 90 -5.85 -2.06 6.59
C HIS A 90 -6.44 -2.75 7.81
N GLY A 91 -6.82 -4.01 7.66
CA GLY A 91 -7.27 -4.84 8.78
C GLY A 91 -6.14 -5.12 9.77
N GLN A 92 -6.38 -4.88 11.05
CA GLN A 92 -5.35 -5.14 12.08
C GLN A 92 -5.01 -6.62 12.20
N SER A 93 -5.95 -7.50 11.86
CA SER A 93 -5.80 -8.97 11.89
C SER A 93 -5.51 -9.56 10.51
N ASP A 94 -5.07 -8.76 9.54
CA ASP A 94 -4.78 -9.22 8.18
C ASP A 94 -3.72 -10.32 8.19
N SER A 95 -4.19 -11.56 7.99
CA SER A 95 -3.38 -12.79 8.00
C SER A 95 -2.56 -12.95 6.71
N ASN A 96 -2.95 -12.25 5.65
CA ASN A 96 -2.35 -12.34 4.33
C ASN A 96 -1.23 -11.31 4.14
N ILE A 97 -1.52 -10.04 4.40
CA ILE A 97 -0.54 -8.94 4.34
C ILE A 97 -0.55 -8.23 5.70
N PRO A 98 0.48 -8.38 6.52
CA PRO A 98 0.50 -7.75 7.84
C PRO A 98 0.30 -6.24 7.80
N VAL A 99 -0.48 -5.68 8.73
CA VAL A 99 -0.82 -4.24 8.83
C VAL A 99 0.41 -3.32 8.82
N ARG A 100 1.57 -3.84 9.26
CA ARG A 100 2.85 -3.11 9.21
C ARG A 100 3.20 -2.59 7.81
N HIS A 101 2.71 -3.23 6.72
CA HIS A 101 2.96 -2.77 5.37
C HIS A 101 2.33 -1.39 5.11
N SER A 102 1.08 -1.19 5.51
CA SER A 102 0.45 0.14 5.40
C SER A 102 1.09 1.17 6.33
N ARG A 103 1.57 0.75 7.50
CA ARG A 103 2.37 1.64 8.38
C ARG A 103 3.68 2.07 7.72
N LEU A 104 4.37 1.16 7.01
CA LEU A 104 5.58 1.49 6.25
C LEU A 104 5.29 2.46 5.10
N ILE A 105 4.17 2.29 4.40
CA ILE A 105 3.75 3.21 3.33
C ILE A 105 3.42 4.58 3.92
N ALA A 106 2.59 4.64 4.97
CA ALA A 106 2.21 5.90 5.61
C ALA A 106 3.41 6.66 6.19
N ALA A 107 4.40 5.96 6.74
CA ALA A 107 5.61 6.57 7.27
C ALA A 107 6.48 7.27 6.20
N ARG A 108 6.26 6.98 4.92
CA ARG A 108 7.00 7.61 3.80
C ARG A 108 6.38 8.91 3.32
N ASN A 109 5.12 9.16 3.64
CA ASN A 109 4.41 10.39 3.24
C ASN A 109 3.56 10.91 4.40
N PRO A 110 3.92 12.04 5.02
CA PRO A 110 3.22 12.59 6.18
C PRO A 110 1.75 12.98 5.90
N THR A 111 1.38 13.14 4.63
CA THR A 111 0.01 13.47 4.23
C THR A 111 -0.86 12.24 3.97
N ALA A 112 -0.26 11.05 3.93
CA ALA A 112 -1.02 9.81 3.80
C ALA A 112 -1.80 9.52 5.10
N VAL A 113 -3.08 9.25 4.95
CA VAL A 113 -3.97 8.90 6.07
C VAL A 113 -4.08 7.38 6.14
N LEU A 114 -3.86 6.80 7.33
CA LEU A 114 -4.01 5.36 7.57
C LEU A 114 -5.18 5.11 8.54
N TRP A 115 -6.13 4.28 8.10
CA TRP A 115 -7.16 3.71 8.95
C TRP A 115 -6.88 2.22 9.17
N GLU A 116 -6.54 1.88 10.40
CA GLU A 116 -6.38 0.49 10.84
C GLU A 116 -7.71 -0.02 11.40
N VAL A 117 -8.28 -1.04 10.75
CA VAL A 117 -9.62 -1.56 11.06
C VAL A 117 -9.49 -2.70 12.07
N ALA A 118 -10.04 -2.50 13.27
CA ALA A 118 -9.97 -3.49 14.35
C ALA A 118 -10.71 -4.77 13.98
N GLY A 119 -10.16 -5.94 14.35
CA GLY A 119 -10.79 -7.25 14.17
C GLY A 119 -11.01 -7.68 12.71
N THR A 120 -10.41 -6.98 11.75
CA THR A 120 -10.63 -7.18 10.32
C THR A 120 -9.44 -7.92 9.71
N ASP A 121 -9.74 -8.93 8.89
CA ASP A 121 -8.77 -9.66 8.07
C ASP A 121 -8.59 -8.98 6.69
N HIS A 122 -7.90 -9.65 5.76
CA HIS A 122 -7.51 -9.16 4.45
C HIS A 122 -8.71 -8.65 3.62
N CYS A 123 -8.65 -7.37 3.21
CA CYS A 123 -9.70 -6.72 2.40
C CYS A 123 -11.10 -6.85 3.00
N GLY A 124 -11.21 -6.85 4.33
CA GLY A 124 -12.45 -7.10 5.03
C GLY A 124 -13.15 -5.89 5.61
N ALA A 125 -12.65 -4.65 5.39
CA ALA A 125 -13.18 -3.46 6.04
C ALA A 125 -14.65 -3.20 5.67
N VAL A 126 -15.01 -3.37 4.41
CA VAL A 126 -16.39 -3.19 3.94
C VAL A 126 -17.36 -4.21 4.55
N SER A 127 -16.92 -5.43 4.85
CA SER A 127 -17.77 -6.48 5.42
C SER A 127 -17.89 -6.40 6.93
N THR A 128 -16.84 -5.94 7.62
CA THR A 128 -16.83 -5.87 9.08
C THR A 128 -17.32 -4.53 9.62
N HIS A 129 -17.08 -3.43 8.90
CA HIS A 129 -17.43 -2.07 9.31
C HIS A 129 -18.08 -1.28 8.15
N PRO A 130 -19.20 -1.75 7.55
CA PRO A 130 -19.74 -1.20 6.30
C PRO A 130 -20.09 0.28 6.40
N ALA A 131 -20.76 0.70 7.44
CA ALA A 131 -21.18 2.10 7.61
C ALA A 131 -19.99 3.05 7.77
N GLU A 132 -18.99 2.67 8.57
CA GLU A 132 -17.77 3.46 8.75
C GLU A 132 -16.92 3.48 7.48
N PHE A 133 -16.86 2.37 6.74
CA PHE A 133 -16.17 2.28 5.46
C PHE A 133 -16.77 3.26 4.44
N ASP A 134 -18.08 3.24 4.26
CA ASP A 134 -18.80 4.15 3.35
C ASP A 134 -18.62 5.62 3.77
N GLU A 135 -18.79 5.93 5.05
CA GLU A 135 -18.64 7.29 5.57
C GLU A 135 -17.23 7.84 5.35
N ARG A 136 -16.19 7.04 5.66
CA ARG A 136 -14.79 7.47 5.52
C ARG A 136 -14.40 7.65 4.06
N LEU A 137 -14.80 6.73 3.16
CA LEU A 137 -14.51 6.84 1.74
C LEU A 137 -15.23 8.03 1.10
N THR A 138 -16.53 8.21 1.38
CA THR A 138 -17.30 9.32 0.86
C THR A 138 -16.69 10.65 1.31
N ARG A 139 -16.41 10.81 2.59
CA ARG A 139 -15.77 12.00 3.14
C ARG A 139 -14.40 12.27 2.52
N TRP A 140 -13.59 11.20 2.31
CA TRP A 140 -12.27 11.30 1.69
C TRP A 140 -12.36 11.85 0.27
N PHE A 141 -13.18 11.28 -0.58
CA PHE A 141 -13.29 11.70 -1.97
C PHE A 141 -14.00 13.06 -2.13
N ASP A 142 -15.04 13.33 -1.36
CA ASP A 142 -15.74 14.63 -1.40
C ASP A 142 -14.83 15.78 -1.02
N SER A 143 -14.01 15.60 0.03
CA SER A 143 -13.08 16.65 0.45
C SER A 143 -12.03 17.00 -0.62
N HIS A 144 -11.54 15.99 -1.36
CA HIS A 144 -10.49 16.19 -2.37
C HIS A 144 -11.05 16.59 -3.75
N ALA A 145 -12.21 16.11 -4.15
CA ALA A 145 -12.90 16.53 -5.37
C ALA A 145 -13.28 18.02 -5.33
N THR A 146 -13.73 18.51 -4.17
CA THR A 146 -14.10 19.92 -3.99
C THR A 146 -12.90 20.86 -4.11
N VAL A 147 -11.73 20.47 -3.60
CA VAL A 147 -10.49 21.26 -3.71
C VAL A 147 -10.05 21.37 -5.16
N GLN A 148 -10.07 20.27 -5.90
CA GLN A 148 -9.64 20.26 -7.31
C GLN A 148 -10.57 21.08 -8.20
N ASN A 149 -11.88 21.04 -7.96
CA ASN A 149 -12.84 21.88 -8.67
C ASN A 149 -12.62 23.39 -8.40
N ARG A 150 -12.27 23.78 -7.17
CA ARG A 150 -11.93 25.18 -6.85
C ARG A 150 -10.68 25.63 -7.57
N LEU A 151 -9.60 24.85 -7.55
CA LEU A 151 -8.36 25.16 -8.26
C LEU A 151 -8.55 25.26 -9.77
N ALA A 152 -9.36 24.38 -10.36
CA ALA A 152 -9.68 24.43 -11.79
C ALA A 152 -10.44 25.72 -12.18
N VAL A 153 -11.33 26.20 -11.32
CA VAL A 153 -12.04 27.47 -11.54
C VAL A 153 -11.12 28.68 -11.39
N GLU A 154 -10.22 28.68 -10.39
CA GLU A 154 -9.26 29.78 -10.19
C GLU A 154 -8.23 29.90 -11.33
N LEU A 155 -7.83 28.78 -11.94
CA LEU A 155 -6.88 28.76 -13.07
C LEU A 155 -7.55 29.15 -14.42
N ALA A 156 -8.87 29.13 -14.48
CA ALA A 156 -9.65 29.51 -15.68
C ALA A 156 -9.98 31.01 -15.78
N HIS A 157 -9.62 31.78 -14.76
CA HIS A 157 -9.76 33.22 -14.67
C HIS A 157 -8.41 33.92 -14.64
#